data_e13deed2e9c512b6ecd730c93bee4128
#
_entry.id   e13deed2e9c512b6ecd730c93bee4128
#
_cell.length_a   1.000
_cell.length_b   1.000
_cell.length_c   1.000
_cell.angle_alpha   90.00
_cell.angle_beta   90.00
_cell.angle_gamma   90.00
#
_symmetry.space_group_name_H-M   'P 1'
#
loop_
_entity.id
_entity.type
_entity.pdbx_description
1 polymer ?
#
loop_
_entity_poly.entity_id
_entity_poly.type
_entity_poly.pdbx_seq_one_letter_code
_entity_poly.pdbx_strand_id
1 'polypeptide(L)'
;ARHALKLVGIDEKFYKQSPFELSGGQKRRVAIAGVMAMEPKILVLDEPAAGLDPEGRDTILSQIRNYHEQTGITVILVSHSMEDIARYANRVLVMSKAKVAMYDTVEKVFARAPELLELGLSVPQVTQVFLMLKAMGMEIDTDVYTVPYAVKTVLKAWNAKHPDLSLIHI
;
A
#
# COMPACT_ATOMS: atom_id res chain seq x y z
N ALA A 1 -26.27 5.96 -0.91
CA ALA A 1 -25.57 6.76 0.09
C ALA A 1 -25.20 5.95 1.34
N ARG A 2 -26.19 5.38 2.11
CA ARG A 2 -25.89 4.63 3.35
C ARG A 2 -24.95 3.45 3.13
N HIS A 3 -25.13 2.69 2.06
CA HIS A 3 -24.23 1.61 1.70
C HIS A 3 -22.80 2.08 1.51
N ALA A 4 -22.59 3.18 0.77
CA ALA A 4 -21.26 3.74 0.55
C ALA A 4 -20.61 4.24 1.86
N LEU A 5 -21.38 4.86 2.76
CA LEU A 5 -20.86 5.26 4.09
C LEU A 5 -20.42 4.07 4.93
N LYS A 6 -21.17 2.96 4.87
CA LYS A 6 -20.80 1.71 5.54
C LYS A 6 -19.53 1.11 4.96
N LEU A 7 -19.36 1.13 3.63
CA LEU A 7 -18.17 0.63 2.93
C LEU A 7 -16.90 1.35 3.36
N VAL A 8 -16.96 2.64 3.70
CA VAL A 8 -15.81 3.41 4.20
C VAL A 8 -15.74 3.47 5.73
N GLY A 9 -16.49 2.61 6.45
CA GLY A 9 -16.43 2.48 7.89
C GLY A 9 -16.93 3.71 8.67
N ILE A 10 -17.91 4.43 8.14
CA ILE A 10 -18.61 5.47 8.90
C ILE A 10 -19.75 4.84 9.68
N ASP A 11 -19.70 4.97 11.00
CA ASP A 11 -20.75 4.49 11.92
C ASP A 11 -22.09 5.22 11.66
N GLU A 12 -23.20 4.51 11.76
CA GLU A 12 -24.55 5.05 11.52
C GLU A 12 -24.92 6.26 12.40
N LYS A 13 -24.34 6.35 13.60
CA LYS A 13 -24.52 7.50 14.49
C LYS A 13 -24.06 8.81 13.88
N PHE A 14 -23.14 8.79 12.91
CA PHE A 14 -22.61 9.97 12.21
C PHE A 14 -23.42 10.36 10.96
N TYR A 15 -24.35 9.51 10.48
CA TYR A 15 -25.06 9.74 9.21
C TYR A 15 -25.93 11.01 9.18
N LYS A 16 -26.34 11.49 10.35
CA LYS A 16 -27.14 12.70 10.50
C LYS A 16 -26.36 13.90 11.05
N GLN A 17 -25.08 13.72 11.35
CA GLN A 17 -24.24 14.81 11.84
C GLN A 17 -23.86 15.78 10.72
N SER A 18 -23.65 17.03 11.10
CA SER A 18 -23.09 18.01 10.18
C SER A 18 -21.67 17.60 9.75
N PRO A 19 -21.31 17.74 8.45
CA PRO A 19 -19.95 17.51 8.00
C PRO A 19 -18.90 18.31 8.77
N PHE A 20 -19.26 19.44 9.35
CA PHE A 20 -18.36 20.28 10.15
C PHE A 20 -17.98 19.66 11.49
N GLU A 21 -18.82 18.80 12.03
CA GLU A 21 -18.61 18.09 13.31
C GLU A 21 -17.76 16.82 13.17
N LEU A 22 -17.52 16.36 11.94
CA LEU A 22 -16.73 15.18 11.65
C LEU A 22 -15.23 15.48 11.80
N SER A 23 -14.46 14.49 12.28
CA SER A 23 -13.00 14.55 12.27
C SER A 23 -12.45 14.63 10.82
N GLY A 24 -11.19 15.05 10.65
CA GLY A 24 -10.56 15.12 9.33
C GLY A 24 -10.59 13.77 8.58
N GLY A 25 -10.29 12.68 9.28
CA GLY A 25 -10.37 11.33 8.71
C GLY A 25 -11.80 10.90 8.34
N GLN A 26 -12.79 11.27 9.17
CA GLN A 26 -14.21 11.01 8.84
C GLN A 26 -14.66 11.81 7.62
N LYS A 27 -14.32 13.09 7.54
CA LYS A 27 -14.60 13.93 6.36
C LYS A 27 -14.04 13.33 5.09
N ARG A 28 -12.80 12.85 5.13
CA ARG A 28 -12.16 12.21 3.98
C ARG A 28 -12.86 10.92 3.57
N ARG A 29 -13.22 10.06 4.51
CA ARG A 29 -13.98 8.84 4.25
C ARG A 29 -15.36 9.14 3.67
N VAL A 30 -16.06 10.16 4.18
CA VAL A 30 -17.34 10.60 3.63
C VAL A 30 -17.20 11.13 2.20
N ALA A 31 -16.15 11.88 1.89
CA ALA A 31 -15.88 12.34 0.52
C ALA A 31 -15.68 11.16 -0.45
N ILE A 32 -14.88 10.16 -0.06
CA ILE A 32 -14.66 8.94 -0.85
C ILE A 32 -15.98 8.17 -1.02
N ALA A 33 -16.78 8.02 0.05
CA ALA A 33 -18.10 7.39 -0.01
C ALA A 33 -19.04 8.10 -1.00
N GLY A 34 -18.96 9.44 -1.09
CA GLY A 34 -19.72 10.23 -2.05
C GLY A 34 -19.41 9.85 -3.50
N VAL A 35 -18.14 9.64 -3.82
CA VAL A 35 -17.72 9.19 -5.15
C VAL A 35 -18.12 7.73 -5.39
N MET A 36 -17.89 6.84 -4.40
CA MET A 36 -18.28 5.43 -4.49
C MET A 36 -19.79 5.23 -4.66
N ALA A 37 -20.61 6.13 -4.10
CA ALA A 37 -22.07 6.08 -4.22
C ALA A 37 -22.57 6.31 -5.66
N MET A 38 -21.73 6.83 -6.55
CA MET A 38 -22.03 6.97 -7.99
C MET A 38 -21.75 5.68 -8.77
N GLU A 39 -21.25 4.63 -8.12
CA GLU A 39 -20.88 3.34 -8.71
C GLU A 39 -20.00 3.48 -9.97
N PRO A 40 -18.85 4.20 -9.85
CA PRO A 40 -18.01 4.46 -11.00
C PRO A 40 -17.35 3.17 -11.49
N LYS A 41 -17.09 3.08 -12.80
CA LYS A 41 -16.28 1.98 -13.38
C LYS A 41 -14.78 2.13 -13.09
N ILE A 42 -14.32 3.38 -12.91
CA ILE A 42 -12.93 3.72 -12.59
C ILE A 42 -12.97 4.73 -11.43
N LEU A 43 -12.28 4.42 -10.35
CA LEU A 43 -12.13 5.28 -9.18
C LEU A 43 -10.67 5.77 -9.12
N VAL A 44 -10.47 7.08 -9.24
CA VAL A 44 -9.15 7.71 -9.11
C VAL A 44 -9.06 8.39 -7.76
N LEU A 45 -8.06 8.04 -6.98
CA LEU A 45 -7.83 8.55 -5.63
C LEU A 45 -6.42 9.14 -5.56
N ASP A 46 -6.34 10.44 -5.31
CA ASP A 46 -5.09 11.15 -5.11
C ASP A 46 -4.84 11.32 -3.62
N GLU A 47 -3.75 10.69 -3.13
CA GLU A 47 -3.32 10.72 -1.72
C GLU A 47 -4.46 10.44 -0.71
N PRO A 48 -5.25 9.35 -0.85
CA PRO A 48 -6.45 9.15 -0.03
C PRO A 48 -6.15 8.96 1.46
N ALA A 49 -4.94 8.59 1.82
CA ALA A 49 -4.49 8.33 3.18
C ALA A 49 -3.62 9.46 3.77
N ALA A 50 -3.36 10.55 3.02
CA ALA A 50 -2.52 11.64 3.51
C ALA A 50 -3.09 12.33 4.75
N GLY A 51 -2.24 12.58 5.74
CA GLY A 51 -2.63 13.25 6.98
C GLY A 51 -3.46 12.41 7.95
N LEU A 52 -3.63 11.12 7.68
CA LEU A 52 -4.23 10.17 8.62
C LEU A 52 -3.15 9.55 9.51
N ASP A 53 -3.55 9.18 10.71
CA ASP A 53 -2.77 8.29 11.58
C ASP A 53 -2.64 6.88 10.96
N PRO A 54 -1.72 6.05 11.43
CA PRO A 54 -1.48 4.72 10.85
C PRO A 54 -2.73 3.84 10.79
N GLU A 55 -3.57 3.87 11.83
CA GLU A 55 -4.80 3.08 11.88
C GLU A 55 -5.85 3.58 10.87
N GLY A 56 -6.04 4.89 10.79
CA GLY A 56 -6.94 5.53 9.81
C GLY A 56 -6.50 5.29 8.37
N ARG A 57 -5.17 5.30 8.12
CA ARG A 57 -4.57 4.97 6.82
C ARG A 57 -4.87 3.52 6.43
N ASP A 58 -4.55 2.57 7.29
CA ASP A 58 -4.79 1.14 7.04
C ASP A 58 -6.29 0.86 6.85
N THR A 59 -7.13 1.51 7.63
CA THR A 59 -8.59 1.38 7.52
C THR A 59 -9.08 1.82 6.14
N ILE A 60 -8.73 3.04 5.69
CA ILE A 60 -9.24 3.56 4.41
C ILE A 60 -8.73 2.76 3.21
N LEU A 61 -7.44 2.40 3.18
CA LEU A 61 -6.85 1.65 2.08
C LEU A 61 -7.38 0.22 2.01
N SER A 62 -7.59 -0.45 3.16
CA SER A 62 -8.24 -1.76 3.22
C SER A 62 -9.68 -1.72 2.71
N GLN A 63 -10.43 -0.68 3.04
CA GLN A 63 -11.80 -0.50 2.58
C GLN A 63 -11.89 -0.26 1.07
N ILE A 64 -10.96 0.55 0.51
CA ILE A 64 -10.85 0.75 -0.93
C ILE A 64 -10.52 -0.56 -1.65
N ARG A 65 -9.60 -1.34 -1.11
CA ARG A 65 -9.25 -2.66 -1.63
C ARG A 65 -10.43 -3.61 -1.60
N ASN A 66 -11.13 -3.72 -0.46
CA ASN A 66 -12.31 -4.57 -0.32
C ASN A 66 -13.41 -4.16 -1.32
N TYR A 67 -13.61 -2.86 -1.54
CA TYR A 67 -14.55 -2.35 -2.53
C TYR A 67 -14.18 -2.77 -3.95
N HIS A 68 -12.90 -2.65 -4.31
CA HIS A 68 -12.37 -3.15 -5.58
C HIS A 68 -12.62 -4.66 -5.75
N GLU A 69 -12.30 -5.46 -4.73
CA GLU A 69 -12.47 -6.92 -4.76
C GLU A 69 -13.95 -7.35 -4.88
N GLN A 70 -14.86 -6.61 -4.23
CA GLN A 70 -16.29 -6.91 -4.25
C GLN A 70 -16.99 -6.48 -5.54
N THR A 71 -16.56 -5.37 -6.15
CA THR A 71 -17.27 -4.75 -7.28
C THR A 71 -16.57 -4.95 -8.62
N GLY A 72 -15.29 -5.33 -8.61
CA GLY A 72 -14.48 -5.46 -9.82
C GLY A 72 -14.14 -4.15 -10.52
N ILE A 73 -14.39 -2.98 -9.88
CA ILE A 73 -14.03 -1.67 -10.47
C ILE A 73 -12.52 -1.52 -10.58
N THR A 74 -12.08 -0.68 -11.51
CA THR A 74 -10.67 -0.28 -11.56
C THR A 74 -10.42 0.83 -10.56
N VAL A 75 -9.43 0.65 -9.67
CA VAL A 75 -8.96 1.70 -8.76
C VAL A 75 -7.57 2.16 -9.19
N ILE A 76 -7.43 3.47 -9.38
CA ILE A 76 -6.14 4.15 -9.60
C ILE A 76 -5.79 4.90 -8.33
N LEU A 77 -4.76 4.45 -7.65
CA LEU A 77 -4.24 5.06 -6.43
C LEU A 77 -2.99 5.86 -6.75
N VAL A 78 -3.01 7.17 -6.53
CA VAL A 78 -1.82 8.02 -6.57
C VAL A 78 -1.33 8.20 -5.14
N SER A 79 -0.09 7.82 -4.87
CA SER A 79 0.53 7.94 -3.55
C SER A 79 2.04 8.10 -3.67
N HIS A 80 2.64 8.80 -2.70
CA HIS A 80 4.08 8.86 -2.48
C HIS A 80 4.55 7.85 -1.42
N SER A 81 3.64 7.13 -0.77
CA SER A 81 3.97 6.07 0.18
C SER A 81 4.28 4.76 -0.54
N MET A 82 5.54 4.39 -0.56
CA MET A 82 5.97 3.14 -1.18
C MET A 82 5.43 1.91 -0.44
N GLU A 83 5.23 2.02 0.86
CA GLU A 83 4.63 0.99 1.70
C GLU A 83 3.17 0.73 1.31
N ASP A 84 2.38 1.79 1.09
CA ASP A 84 0.98 1.66 0.68
C ASP A 84 0.88 1.03 -0.70
N ILE A 85 1.71 1.48 -1.65
CA ILE A 85 1.77 0.91 -2.99
C ILE A 85 2.16 -0.57 -2.92
N ALA A 86 3.20 -0.90 -2.16
CA ALA A 86 3.67 -2.28 -2.01
C ALA A 86 2.61 -3.21 -1.40
N ARG A 87 1.75 -2.70 -0.52
CA ARG A 87 0.77 -3.49 0.20
C ARG A 87 -0.59 -3.60 -0.51
N TYR A 88 -1.01 -2.54 -1.21
CA TYR A 88 -2.38 -2.43 -1.71
C TYR A 88 -2.50 -2.46 -3.24
N ALA A 89 -1.45 -2.16 -4.00
CA ALA A 89 -1.50 -2.16 -5.45
C ALA A 89 -1.23 -3.57 -6.04
N ASN A 90 -1.82 -3.85 -7.20
CA ASN A 90 -1.50 -5.03 -8.00
C ASN A 90 -0.43 -4.70 -9.07
N ARG A 91 -0.50 -3.49 -9.62
CA ARG A 91 0.41 -2.98 -10.64
C ARG A 91 0.84 -1.57 -10.30
N VAL A 92 2.04 -1.20 -10.71
CA VAL A 92 2.62 0.13 -10.46
C VAL A 92 2.97 0.78 -11.78
N LEU A 93 2.50 2.01 -11.94
CA LEU A 93 2.92 2.92 -12.99
C LEU A 93 3.85 3.97 -12.36
N VAL A 94 5.10 3.98 -12.79
CA VAL A 94 6.09 4.97 -12.37
C VAL A 94 6.19 6.06 -13.42
N MET A 95 6.00 7.31 -12.98
CA MET A 95 6.13 8.50 -13.83
C MET A 95 7.42 9.25 -13.51
N SER A 96 8.15 9.66 -14.53
CA SER A 96 9.31 10.55 -14.41
C SER A 96 9.36 11.50 -15.59
N LYS A 97 9.59 12.78 -15.33
CA LYS A 97 9.65 13.84 -16.35
C LYS A 97 8.46 13.79 -17.34
N ALA A 98 7.24 13.63 -16.79
CA ALA A 98 5.98 13.52 -17.54
C ALA A 98 5.91 12.35 -18.55
N LYS A 99 6.73 11.31 -18.35
CA LYS A 99 6.74 10.08 -19.16
C LYS A 99 6.59 8.87 -18.26
N VAL A 100 6.05 7.80 -18.81
CA VAL A 100 6.03 6.49 -18.14
C VAL A 100 7.45 5.94 -18.13
N ALA A 101 8.02 5.79 -16.94
CA ALA A 101 9.34 5.18 -16.74
C ALA A 101 9.25 3.67 -16.58
N MET A 102 8.24 3.19 -15.82
CA MET A 102 7.99 1.76 -15.60
C MET A 102 6.49 1.50 -15.51
N TYR A 103 6.06 0.32 -15.97
CA TYR A 103 4.70 -0.18 -15.73
C TYR A 103 4.72 -1.70 -15.69
N ASP A 104 4.58 -2.27 -14.50
CA ASP A 104 4.54 -3.72 -14.29
C ASP A 104 3.84 -4.08 -12.97
N THR A 105 3.91 -5.35 -12.56
CA THR A 105 3.46 -5.79 -11.24
C THR A 105 4.30 -5.16 -10.13
N VAL A 106 3.75 -5.12 -8.92
CA VAL A 106 4.42 -4.55 -7.74
C VAL A 106 5.80 -5.19 -7.53
N GLU A 107 5.87 -6.54 -7.63
CA GLU A 107 7.10 -7.31 -7.46
C GLU A 107 8.19 -6.86 -8.44
N LYS A 108 7.85 -6.81 -9.74
CA LYS A 108 8.81 -6.48 -10.79
C LYS A 108 9.28 -5.03 -10.75
N VAL A 109 8.42 -4.11 -10.30
CA VAL A 109 8.82 -2.70 -10.14
C VAL A 109 9.75 -2.56 -8.95
N PHE A 110 9.44 -3.15 -7.78
CA PHE A 110 10.31 -3.04 -6.61
C PHE A 110 11.58 -3.91 -6.68
N ALA A 111 11.60 -4.96 -7.50
CA ALA A 111 12.84 -5.67 -7.82
C ALA A 111 13.86 -4.77 -8.54
N ARG A 112 13.40 -3.69 -9.20
CA ARG A 112 14.24 -2.65 -9.81
C ARG A 112 14.52 -1.48 -8.87
N ALA A 113 14.66 -1.74 -7.58
CA ALA A 113 14.90 -0.73 -6.56
C ALA A 113 16.05 0.25 -6.87
N PRO A 114 17.22 -0.18 -7.40
CA PRO A 114 18.28 0.74 -7.80
C PRO A 114 17.83 1.76 -8.84
N GLU A 115 17.07 1.34 -9.85
CA GLU A 115 16.55 2.24 -10.89
C GLU A 115 15.52 3.24 -10.35
N LEU A 116 14.67 2.82 -9.39
CA LEU A 116 13.75 3.73 -8.71
C LEU A 116 14.50 4.82 -7.95
N LEU A 117 15.57 4.46 -7.25
CA LEU A 117 16.45 5.41 -6.54
C LEU A 117 17.15 6.39 -7.50
N GLU A 118 17.63 5.92 -8.67
CA GLU A 118 18.20 6.77 -9.73
C GLU A 118 17.19 7.76 -10.30
N LEU A 119 15.90 7.38 -10.37
CA LEU A 119 14.80 8.27 -10.75
C LEU A 119 14.44 9.30 -9.65
N GLY A 120 15.09 9.26 -8.49
CA GLY A 120 14.82 10.12 -7.34
C GLY A 120 13.61 9.71 -6.54
N LEU A 121 13.14 8.47 -6.71
CA LEU A 121 12.03 7.90 -5.94
C LEU A 121 12.59 7.12 -4.74
N SER A 122 11.78 6.99 -3.70
CA SER A 122 12.09 6.08 -2.60
C SER A 122 11.64 4.64 -2.92
N VAL A 123 12.05 3.70 -2.07
CA VAL A 123 11.57 2.33 -2.05
C VAL A 123 11.09 2.01 -0.65
N PRO A 124 10.30 0.94 -0.42
CA PRO A 124 9.87 0.55 0.91
C PRO A 124 11.06 0.45 1.88
N GLN A 125 10.87 0.87 3.13
CA GLN A 125 11.94 0.85 4.15
C GLN A 125 12.56 -0.53 4.30
N VAL A 126 11.75 -1.58 4.25
CA VAL A 126 12.24 -2.96 4.29
C VAL A 126 13.18 -3.28 3.12
N THR A 127 12.89 -2.79 1.92
CA THR A 127 13.78 -2.94 0.75
C THR A 127 15.12 -2.25 0.98
N GLN A 128 15.10 -1.03 1.56
CA GLN A 128 16.34 -0.30 1.90
C GLN A 128 17.22 -1.09 2.87
N VAL A 129 16.61 -1.68 3.92
CA VAL A 129 17.32 -2.54 4.87
C VAL A 129 18.00 -3.72 4.16
N PHE A 130 17.29 -4.42 3.27
CA PHE A 130 17.84 -5.56 2.54
C PHE A 130 18.96 -5.16 1.56
N LEU A 131 18.85 -4.01 0.91
CA LEU A 131 19.95 -3.45 0.09
C LEU A 131 21.18 -3.14 0.95
N MET A 132 21.01 -2.59 2.16
CA MET A 132 22.12 -2.34 3.09
C MET A 132 22.75 -3.65 3.57
N LEU A 133 21.98 -4.66 3.95
CA LEU A 133 22.49 -5.97 4.35
C LEU A 133 23.32 -6.61 3.24
N LYS A 134 22.87 -6.54 1.99
CA LYS A 134 23.61 -7.02 0.83
C LYS A 134 24.93 -6.25 0.64
N ALA A 135 24.89 -4.92 0.79
CA ALA A 135 26.09 -4.09 0.70
C ALA A 135 27.11 -4.40 1.82
N MET A 136 26.66 -4.87 2.97
CA MET A 136 27.50 -5.37 4.07
C MET A 136 28.05 -6.79 3.82
N GLY A 137 27.80 -7.40 2.66
CA GLY A 137 28.31 -8.71 2.27
C GLY A 137 27.43 -9.88 2.68
N MET A 138 26.17 -9.64 3.11
CA MET A 138 25.23 -10.73 3.38
C MET A 138 24.70 -11.31 2.07
N GLU A 139 24.71 -12.62 1.94
CA GLU A 139 24.06 -13.37 0.87
C GLU A 139 22.55 -13.44 1.13
N ILE A 140 21.82 -12.37 0.75
CA ILE A 140 20.37 -12.26 0.95
C ILE A 140 19.71 -11.71 -0.30
N ASP A 141 18.50 -12.20 -0.58
CA ASP A 141 17.66 -11.69 -1.66
C ASP A 141 17.19 -10.27 -1.32
N THR A 142 17.27 -9.36 -2.28
CA THR A 142 16.89 -7.95 -2.13
C THR A 142 15.52 -7.62 -2.72
N ASP A 143 14.85 -8.57 -3.37
CA ASP A 143 13.52 -8.38 -3.98
C ASP A 143 12.41 -8.39 -2.91
N VAL A 144 12.69 -7.77 -1.77
CA VAL A 144 11.83 -7.74 -0.59
C VAL A 144 11.21 -6.35 -0.47
N TYR A 145 9.88 -6.27 -0.53
CA TYR A 145 9.13 -5.02 -0.54
C TYR A 145 8.00 -4.96 0.51
N THR A 146 7.77 -6.04 1.25
CA THR A 146 6.83 -6.07 2.39
C THR A 146 7.44 -6.73 3.62
N VAL A 147 7.02 -6.31 4.82
CA VAL A 147 7.50 -6.89 6.08
C VAL A 147 7.23 -8.40 6.19
N PRO A 148 6.04 -8.94 5.85
CA PRO A 148 5.83 -10.39 5.88
C PRO A 148 6.77 -11.16 4.96
N TYR A 149 7.11 -10.61 3.79
CA TYR A 149 8.07 -11.23 2.88
C TYR A 149 9.49 -11.16 3.42
N ALA A 150 9.87 -10.03 4.05
CA ALA A 150 11.15 -9.88 4.75
C ALA A 150 11.37 -10.96 5.81
N VAL A 151 10.36 -11.17 6.67
CA VAL A 151 10.41 -12.20 7.72
C VAL A 151 10.67 -13.57 7.11
N LYS A 152 9.94 -13.96 6.06
CA LYS A 152 10.16 -15.24 5.35
C LYS A 152 11.59 -15.36 4.80
N THR A 153 12.11 -14.28 4.19
CA THR A 153 13.45 -14.27 3.58
C THR A 153 14.54 -14.41 4.65
N VAL A 154 14.43 -13.69 5.77
CA VAL A 154 15.37 -13.80 6.89
C VAL A 154 15.32 -15.19 7.51
N LEU A 155 14.14 -15.74 7.79
CA LEU A 155 13.99 -17.07 8.35
C LEU A 155 14.56 -18.15 7.44
N LYS A 156 14.34 -18.02 6.12
CA LYS A 156 14.92 -18.93 5.13
C LYS A 156 16.45 -18.89 5.16
N ALA A 157 17.04 -17.70 5.17
CA ALA A 157 18.48 -17.51 5.22
C ALA A 157 19.08 -18.02 6.55
N TRP A 158 18.39 -17.80 7.67
CA TRP A 158 18.78 -18.28 8.99
C TRP A 158 18.76 -19.80 9.07
N ASN A 159 17.65 -20.45 8.68
CA ASN A 159 17.50 -21.89 8.72
C ASN A 159 18.49 -22.62 7.81
N ALA A 160 18.86 -22.01 6.68
CA ALA A 160 19.89 -22.55 5.79
C ALA A 160 21.28 -22.59 6.45
N LYS A 161 21.59 -21.66 7.35
CA LYS A 161 22.87 -21.59 8.07
C LYS A 161 22.85 -22.34 9.41
N HIS A 162 21.67 -22.62 9.96
CA HIS A 162 21.48 -23.23 11.28
C HIS A 162 20.43 -24.36 11.21
N PRO A 163 20.68 -25.44 10.46
CA PRO A 163 19.69 -26.52 10.26
C PRO A 163 19.22 -27.18 11.56
N ASP A 164 20.09 -27.20 12.59
CA ASP A 164 19.80 -27.78 13.92
C ASP A 164 19.01 -26.84 14.85
N LEU A 165 18.86 -25.57 14.49
CA LEU A 165 18.18 -24.52 15.25
C LEU A 165 16.97 -24.00 14.47
N SER A 166 16.04 -24.89 14.07
CA SER A 166 14.85 -24.44 13.36
C SER A 166 14.00 -23.51 14.26
N LEU A 167 14.23 -22.20 14.13
CA LEU A 167 13.42 -21.18 14.76
C LEU A 167 12.12 -21.03 13.97
N ILE A 168 11.03 -21.56 14.56
CA ILE A 168 9.63 -21.19 14.30
C ILE A 168 9.13 -21.49 12.90
N HIS A 169 8.23 -22.46 12.81
CA HIS A 169 7.23 -22.57 11.76
C HIS A 169 6.17 -21.45 12.00
N ILE A 170 6.23 -20.36 11.24
CA ILE A 170 5.15 -19.38 11.10
C ILE A 170 4.40 -19.68 9.82
#